data_6b9c4dca7edbab2bceff56cfa0af86ed
#
_entry.id   6b9c4dca7edbab2bceff56cfa0af86ed
#
_cell.length_a   1.000
_cell.length_b   1.000
_cell.length_c   1.000
_cell.angle_alpha   90.00
_cell.angle_beta   90.00
_cell.angle_gamma   90.00
#
_symmetry.space_group_name_H-M   'P 1'
#
loop_
_entity.id
_entity.type
_entity.pdbx_description
1 polymer ?
#
loop_
_entity_poly.entity_id
_entity_poly.type
_entity_poly.pdbx_seq_one_letter_code
_entity_poly.pdbx_strand_id
1 'polypeptide(L)'
;MNFQQCRYVQTISETGSFSKAAKKLFLTQPNLSASIRDLEEELGVLLFERSNTGAKLTDDGHDFLKYAKRILGELDLLEGRYHKSFKKSFTIASHHYDFLSLPMAHIAKRFRSDYQEFQLIETTTRKILKSVESFESDLGIIYLDEDNVHILERSFKHMDLTFTPLGDFETKIFLGRQHPLAKKKSLNLKDLEGYPQVRFRQESSGIHLTEDPLEVLPDQQVIYSNDRGSVMNLLCSSDSYASGLGIVNSFIKDQIVLIPLKDSPKHTLGFVTNNKQKQSTIIQAFIEEIRDSLLTHH
;
A
#
# COMPACT_ATOMS: atom_id res chain seq x y z
N MET A 1 1.44 -4.60 -32.51
CA MET A 1 0.99 -4.20 -31.16
C MET A 1 0.47 -2.75 -31.16
N ASN A 2 -0.66 -2.46 -30.47
CA ASN A 2 -1.23 -1.12 -30.35
C ASN A 2 -1.84 -0.89 -28.93
N PHE A 3 -2.14 0.37 -28.60
CA PHE A 3 -2.69 0.73 -27.30
C PHE A 3 -4.03 0.07 -26.98
N GLN A 4 -4.84 -0.18 -27.99
CA GLN A 4 -6.13 -0.84 -27.83
C GLN A 4 -5.94 -2.31 -27.38
N GLN A 5 -4.95 -3.01 -27.91
CA GLN A 5 -4.59 -4.37 -27.47
C GLN A 5 -4.08 -4.36 -26.00
N CYS A 6 -3.32 -3.35 -25.58
CA CYS A 6 -2.96 -3.19 -24.17
C CYS A 6 -4.20 -3.04 -23.26
N ARG A 7 -5.19 -2.20 -23.66
CA ARG A 7 -6.47 -2.07 -22.94
C ARG A 7 -7.25 -3.39 -22.90
N TYR A 8 -7.21 -4.18 -23.97
CA TYR A 8 -7.87 -5.50 -24.03
C TYR A 8 -7.25 -6.46 -23.02
N VAL A 9 -5.92 -6.58 -22.99
CA VAL A 9 -5.21 -7.45 -22.04
C VAL A 9 -5.54 -7.04 -20.60
N GLN A 10 -5.50 -5.75 -20.28
CA GLN A 10 -5.88 -5.25 -18.96
C GLN A 10 -7.31 -5.63 -18.60
N THR A 11 -8.28 -5.37 -19.48
CA THR A 11 -9.71 -5.64 -19.20
C THR A 11 -10.00 -7.12 -19.06
N ILE A 12 -9.35 -8.00 -19.86
CA ILE A 12 -9.50 -9.45 -19.72
C ILE A 12 -8.94 -9.92 -18.38
N SER A 13 -7.76 -9.40 -17.98
CA SER A 13 -7.14 -9.71 -16.69
C SER A 13 -8.04 -9.32 -15.51
N GLU A 14 -8.66 -8.14 -15.55
CA GLU A 14 -9.58 -7.65 -14.50
C GLU A 14 -10.84 -8.47 -14.39
N THR A 15 -11.40 -8.90 -15.53
CA THR A 15 -12.70 -9.60 -15.58
C THR A 15 -12.58 -11.12 -15.47
N GLY A 16 -11.38 -11.66 -15.70
CA GLY A 16 -11.10 -13.10 -15.76
C GLY A 16 -11.80 -13.84 -16.90
N SER A 17 -12.36 -13.13 -17.91
CA SER A 17 -13.17 -13.75 -18.97
C SER A 17 -13.23 -12.90 -20.22
N PHE A 18 -12.92 -13.50 -21.37
CA PHE A 18 -13.07 -12.86 -22.68
C PHE A 18 -14.49 -12.35 -22.96
N SER A 19 -15.52 -13.11 -22.57
CA SER A 19 -16.92 -12.71 -22.77
C SER A 19 -17.31 -11.51 -21.91
N LYS A 20 -16.89 -11.47 -20.63
CA LYS A 20 -17.14 -10.33 -19.74
C LYS A 20 -16.36 -9.10 -20.19
N ALA A 21 -15.08 -9.28 -20.59
CA ALA A 21 -14.25 -8.19 -21.11
C ALA A 21 -14.85 -7.61 -22.40
N ALA A 22 -15.28 -8.43 -23.33
CA ALA A 22 -15.90 -7.99 -24.56
C ALA A 22 -17.15 -7.13 -24.30
N LYS A 23 -18.02 -7.53 -23.36
CA LYS A 23 -19.17 -6.72 -22.94
C LYS A 23 -18.75 -5.38 -22.35
N LYS A 24 -17.73 -5.37 -21.48
CA LYS A 24 -17.20 -4.14 -20.86
C LYS A 24 -16.60 -3.19 -21.90
N LEU A 25 -16.00 -3.74 -22.97
CA LEU A 25 -15.37 -3.00 -24.05
C LEU A 25 -16.32 -2.68 -25.23
N PHE A 26 -17.59 -3.05 -25.15
CA PHE A 26 -18.56 -2.91 -26.23
C PHE A 26 -18.14 -3.57 -27.55
N LEU A 27 -17.51 -4.76 -27.42
CA LEU A 27 -17.05 -5.59 -28.53
C LEU A 27 -17.76 -6.93 -28.58
N THR A 28 -17.63 -7.61 -29.72
CA THR A 28 -17.98 -9.03 -29.80
C THR A 28 -16.80 -9.87 -29.26
N GLN A 29 -17.12 -10.98 -28.59
CA GLN A 29 -16.08 -11.86 -28.04
C GLN A 29 -15.15 -12.44 -29.14
N PRO A 30 -15.63 -12.83 -30.35
CA PRO A 30 -14.75 -13.24 -31.44
C PRO A 30 -13.72 -12.17 -31.85
N ASN A 31 -14.13 -10.91 -31.96
CA ASN A 31 -13.24 -9.81 -32.32
C ASN A 31 -12.17 -9.58 -31.25
N LEU A 32 -12.57 -9.59 -29.98
CA LEU A 32 -11.62 -9.49 -28.86
C LEU A 32 -10.61 -10.65 -28.88
N SER A 33 -11.09 -11.89 -29.07
CA SER A 33 -10.24 -13.07 -29.13
C SER A 33 -9.29 -13.07 -30.31
N ALA A 34 -9.74 -12.60 -31.49
CA ALA A 34 -8.89 -12.46 -32.67
C ALA A 34 -7.76 -11.44 -32.40
N SER A 35 -8.11 -10.26 -31.89
CA SER A 35 -7.14 -9.21 -31.59
C SER A 35 -6.08 -9.64 -30.57
N ILE A 36 -6.43 -10.44 -29.55
CA ILE A 36 -5.44 -10.98 -28.61
C ILE A 36 -4.60 -12.05 -29.27
N ARG A 37 -5.16 -12.91 -30.12
CA ARG A 37 -4.38 -13.91 -30.86
C ARG A 37 -3.35 -13.25 -31.77
N ASP A 38 -3.75 -12.22 -32.52
CA ASP A 38 -2.85 -11.46 -33.39
C ASP A 38 -1.69 -10.84 -32.56
N LEU A 39 -1.99 -10.37 -31.34
CA LEU A 39 -0.97 -9.84 -30.42
C LEU A 39 -0.03 -10.96 -29.94
N GLU A 40 -0.56 -12.09 -29.51
CA GLU A 40 0.21 -13.26 -29.06
C GLU A 40 1.10 -13.80 -30.18
N GLU A 41 0.60 -13.85 -31.41
CA GLU A 41 1.38 -14.23 -32.61
C GLU A 41 2.52 -13.23 -32.90
N GLU A 42 2.24 -11.93 -32.83
CA GLU A 42 3.26 -10.89 -33.03
C GLU A 42 4.37 -10.95 -31.96
N LEU A 43 4.02 -11.24 -30.72
CA LEU A 43 4.97 -11.33 -29.60
C LEU A 43 5.69 -12.68 -29.53
N GLY A 44 5.15 -13.71 -30.17
CA GLY A 44 5.68 -15.08 -30.12
C GLY A 44 5.44 -15.80 -28.77
N VAL A 45 4.55 -15.27 -27.91
CA VAL A 45 4.23 -15.82 -26.59
C VAL A 45 2.73 -15.80 -26.34
N LEU A 46 2.24 -16.71 -25.50
CA LEU A 46 0.84 -16.70 -25.04
C LEU A 46 0.72 -15.80 -23.81
N LEU A 47 -0.24 -14.89 -23.83
CA LEU A 47 -0.53 -14.00 -22.70
C LEU A 47 -1.61 -14.58 -21.78
N PHE A 48 -2.45 -15.47 -22.29
CA PHE A 48 -3.56 -16.07 -21.55
C PHE A 48 -3.63 -17.59 -21.70
N GLU A 49 -3.82 -18.25 -20.56
CA GLU A 49 -4.34 -19.61 -20.49
C GLU A 49 -5.88 -19.56 -20.52
N ARG A 50 -6.47 -20.23 -21.52
CA ARG A 50 -7.94 -20.28 -21.71
C ARG A 50 -8.46 -21.60 -21.19
N SER A 51 -9.47 -21.55 -20.33
CA SER A 51 -10.16 -22.72 -19.80
C SER A 51 -11.67 -22.54 -19.84
N ASN A 52 -12.40 -23.62 -19.58
CA ASN A 52 -13.87 -23.59 -19.46
C ASN A 52 -14.33 -22.69 -18.27
N THR A 53 -13.43 -22.38 -17.32
CA THR A 53 -13.72 -21.56 -16.15
C THR A 53 -13.33 -20.09 -16.34
N GLY A 54 -12.65 -19.73 -17.45
CA GLY A 54 -12.26 -18.36 -17.74
C GLY A 54 -10.89 -18.21 -18.40
N ALA A 55 -10.29 -17.05 -18.24
CA ALA A 55 -8.97 -16.70 -18.75
C ALA A 55 -8.06 -16.27 -17.59
N LYS A 56 -6.86 -16.85 -17.52
CA LYS A 56 -5.81 -16.48 -16.57
C LYS A 56 -4.59 -16.00 -17.34
N LEU A 57 -3.85 -15.06 -16.80
CA LEU A 57 -2.57 -14.65 -17.37
C LEU A 57 -1.54 -15.77 -17.21
N THR A 58 -0.71 -15.93 -18.23
CA THR A 58 0.57 -16.67 -18.15
C THR A 58 1.62 -15.80 -17.42
N ASP A 59 2.81 -16.32 -17.17
CA ASP A 59 3.92 -15.51 -16.64
C ASP A 59 4.29 -14.39 -17.61
N ASP A 60 4.37 -14.66 -18.91
CA ASP A 60 4.56 -13.65 -19.96
C ASP A 60 3.42 -12.65 -20.01
N GLY A 61 2.18 -13.11 -19.79
CA GLY A 61 1.00 -12.26 -19.69
C GLY A 61 1.05 -11.32 -18.49
N HIS A 62 1.56 -11.76 -17.34
CA HIS A 62 1.78 -10.93 -16.18
C HIS A 62 2.84 -9.84 -16.44
N ASP A 63 3.95 -10.21 -17.07
CA ASP A 63 4.99 -9.25 -17.42
C ASP A 63 4.48 -8.24 -18.47
N PHE A 64 3.82 -8.71 -19.52
CA PHE A 64 3.20 -7.84 -20.53
C PHE A 64 2.22 -6.84 -19.89
N LEU A 65 1.34 -7.31 -18.99
CA LEU A 65 0.34 -6.45 -18.32
C LEU A 65 0.99 -5.33 -17.51
N LYS A 66 2.13 -5.60 -16.87
CA LYS A 66 2.92 -4.60 -16.14
C LYS A 66 3.34 -3.44 -17.05
N TYR A 67 3.90 -3.77 -18.23
CA TYR A 67 4.29 -2.74 -19.21
C TYR A 67 3.08 -2.08 -19.87
N ALA A 68 2.01 -2.84 -20.17
CA ALA A 68 0.77 -2.31 -20.73
C ALA A 68 0.13 -1.26 -19.82
N LYS A 69 0.01 -1.53 -18.52
CA LYS A 69 -0.51 -0.56 -17.54
C LYS A 69 0.30 0.73 -17.51
N ARG A 70 1.63 0.62 -17.59
CA ARG A 70 2.51 1.79 -17.63
C ARG A 70 2.29 2.62 -18.90
N ILE A 71 2.26 1.98 -20.07
CA ILE A 71 2.02 2.65 -21.36
C ILE A 71 0.65 3.33 -21.35
N LEU A 72 -0.38 2.65 -20.85
CA LEU A 72 -1.73 3.21 -20.75
C LEU A 72 -1.79 4.40 -19.77
N GLY A 73 -1.08 4.32 -18.65
CA GLY A 73 -0.97 5.43 -17.70
C GLY A 73 -0.33 6.67 -18.32
N GLU A 74 0.76 6.51 -19.10
CA GLU A 74 1.38 7.63 -19.82
C GLU A 74 0.47 8.17 -20.94
N LEU A 75 -0.29 7.29 -21.62
CA LEU A 75 -1.26 7.68 -22.63
C LEU A 75 -2.40 8.49 -21.99
N ASP A 76 -2.90 8.04 -20.85
CA ASP A 76 -3.95 8.73 -20.09
C ASP A 76 -3.48 10.12 -19.61
N LEU A 77 -2.21 10.24 -19.17
CA LEU A 77 -1.59 11.53 -18.83
C LEU A 77 -1.49 12.46 -20.06
N LEU A 78 -1.12 11.91 -21.22
CA LEU A 78 -1.05 12.64 -22.48
C LEU A 78 -2.45 13.12 -22.91
N GLU A 79 -3.44 12.22 -22.93
CA GLU A 79 -4.82 12.54 -23.27
C GLU A 79 -5.38 13.60 -22.30
N GLY A 80 -5.11 13.46 -21.00
CA GLY A 80 -5.52 14.41 -19.98
C GLY A 80 -4.93 15.81 -20.15
N ARG A 81 -3.73 15.90 -20.77
CA ARG A 81 -3.11 17.19 -21.07
C ARG A 81 -3.87 18.00 -22.15
N TYR A 82 -4.57 17.28 -23.05
CA TYR A 82 -5.27 17.89 -24.20
C TYR A 82 -6.80 17.84 -24.09
N HIS A 83 -7.34 16.96 -23.23
CA HIS A 83 -8.78 16.85 -23.00
C HIS A 83 -9.14 17.38 -21.60
N LYS A 84 -9.96 18.43 -21.54
CA LYS A 84 -10.44 19.06 -20.28
C LYS A 84 -11.23 18.13 -19.34
N SER A 85 -11.48 16.89 -19.72
CA SER A 85 -12.29 15.93 -18.95
C SER A 85 -11.48 14.82 -18.25
N PHE A 86 -10.15 14.85 -18.34
CA PHE A 86 -9.33 13.82 -17.71
C PHE A 86 -9.18 14.06 -16.20
N LYS A 87 -9.58 13.07 -15.44
CA LYS A 87 -9.47 13.08 -13.98
C LYS A 87 -8.08 12.58 -13.58
N LYS A 88 -7.17 13.49 -13.24
CA LYS A 88 -5.93 13.09 -12.59
C LYS A 88 -6.24 12.51 -11.22
N SER A 89 -5.66 11.36 -10.91
CA SER A 89 -5.69 10.76 -9.58
C SER A 89 -4.32 10.86 -8.92
N PHE A 90 -4.32 10.90 -7.59
CA PHE A 90 -3.12 10.81 -6.77
C PHE A 90 -3.35 9.72 -5.73
N THR A 91 -2.56 8.66 -5.78
CA THR A 91 -2.77 7.45 -4.99
C THR A 91 -1.55 7.12 -4.16
N ILE A 92 -1.74 6.98 -2.86
CA ILE A 92 -0.72 6.55 -1.89
C ILE A 92 -1.13 5.19 -1.34
N ALA A 93 -0.21 4.24 -1.35
CA ALA A 93 -0.36 2.98 -0.64
C ALA A 93 0.52 2.98 0.62
N SER A 94 -0.02 2.56 1.76
CA SER A 94 0.71 2.57 3.02
C SER A 94 0.31 1.42 3.93
N HIS A 95 1.10 1.18 4.97
CA HIS A 95 0.61 0.52 6.17
C HIS A 95 -0.49 1.38 6.83
N HIS A 96 -1.11 0.85 7.88
CA HIS A 96 -2.20 1.55 8.58
C HIS A 96 -1.67 2.72 9.43
N TYR A 97 -1.38 3.85 8.78
CA TYR A 97 -0.84 5.06 9.40
C TYR A 97 -1.84 6.22 9.38
N ASP A 98 -2.36 6.62 10.56
CA ASP A 98 -3.30 7.75 10.66
C ASP A 98 -2.68 9.11 10.39
N PHE A 99 -1.38 9.26 10.62
CA PHE A 99 -0.68 10.53 10.38
C PHE A 99 -0.66 10.95 8.92
N LEU A 100 -0.94 10.05 7.96
CA LEU A 100 -1.01 10.36 6.54
C LEU A 100 -2.31 11.06 6.13
N SER A 101 -3.34 10.99 6.95
CA SER A 101 -4.64 11.57 6.64
C SER A 101 -4.62 13.11 6.57
N LEU A 102 -3.88 13.77 7.45
CA LEU A 102 -3.75 15.23 7.46
C LEU A 102 -2.93 15.74 6.26
N PRO A 103 -1.71 15.23 5.96
CA PRO A 103 -1.01 15.53 4.72
C PRO A 103 -1.87 15.32 3.48
N MET A 104 -2.62 14.20 3.38
CA MET A 104 -3.50 13.95 2.25
C MET A 104 -4.60 15.01 2.12
N ALA A 105 -5.20 15.43 3.22
CA ALA A 105 -6.21 16.50 3.22
C ALA A 105 -5.64 17.85 2.74
N HIS A 106 -4.41 18.20 3.16
CA HIS A 106 -3.73 19.40 2.70
C HIS A 106 -3.42 19.36 1.20
N ILE A 107 -2.91 18.23 0.71
CA ILE A 107 -2.62 18.01 -0.71
C ILE A 107 -3.90 18.05 -1.55
N ALA A 108 -4.95 17.39 -1.10
CA ALA A 108 -6.24 17.42 -1.78
C ALA A 108 -6.80 18.85 -1.90
N LYS A 109 -6.64 19.68 -0.87
CA LYS A 109 -7.02 21.08 -0.89
C LYS A 109 -6.13 21.91 -1.84
N ARG A 110 -4.80 21.70 -1.82
CA ARG A 110 -3.81 22.44 -2.61
C ARG A 110 -3.93 22.16 -4.11
N PHE A 111 -4.16 20.90 -4.48
CA PHE A 111 -4.16 20.43 -5.87
C PHE A 111 -5.56 20.16 -6.44
N ARG A 112 -6.62 20.65 -5.81
CA ARG A 112 -8.02 20.43 -6.22
C ARG A 112 -8.38 20.87 -7.64
N SER A 113 -7.61 21.80 -8.23
CA SER A 113 -7.80 22.28 -9.61
C SER A 113 -7.26 21.28 -10.64
N ASP A 114 -6.23 20.52 -10.28
CA ASP A 114 -5.48 19.67 -11.21
C ASP A 114 -5.80 18.18 -11.04
N TYR A 115 -6.22 17.80 -9.84
CA TYR A 115 -6.54 16.42 -9.46
C TYR A 115 -7.98 16.32 -8.96
N GLN A 116 -8.70 15.28 -9.39
CA GLN A 116 -10.09 15.06 -9.00
C GLN A 116 -10.27 13.89 -8.05
N GLU A 117 -9.27 13.03 -7.96
CA GLU A 117 -9.29 11.84 -7.12
C GLU A 117 -8.02 11.75 -6.28
N PHE A 118 -8.20 11.54 -4.98
CA PHE A 118 -7.12 11.35 -4.02
C PHE A 118 -7.40 10.05 -3.26
N GLN A 119 -6.45 9.13 -3.28
CA GLN A 119 -6.62 7.82 -2.64
C GLN A 119 -5.51 7.59 -1.62
N LEU A 120 -5.90 7.17 -0.43
CA LEU A 120 -5.01 6.63 0.59
C LEU A 120 -5.43 5.18 0.83
N ILE A 121 -4.60 4.24 0.39
CA ILE A 121 -4.89 2.81 0.42
C ILE A 121 -4.05 2.16 1.52
N GLU A 122 -4.69 1.75 2.60
CA GLU A 122 -4.03 1.01 3.68
C GLU A 122 -4.00 -0.48 3.33
N THR A 123 -2.80 -1.08 3.31
CA THR A 123 -2.62 -2.46 2.89
C THR A 123 -1.27 -3.04 3.34
N THR A 124 -1.01 -4.32 2.97
CA THR A 124 0.20 -5.05 3.35
C THR A 124 1.43 -4.62 2.56
N THR A 125 2.63 -4.79 3.12
CA THR A 125 3.91 -4.44 2.49
C THR A 125 4.03 -4.95 1.06
N ARG A 126 3.68 -6.22 0.81
CA ARG A 126 3.75 -6.81 -0.53
C ARG A 126 2.84 -6.11 -1.54
N LYS A 127 1.62 -5.77 -1.12
CA LYS A 127 0.65 -5.06 -1.98
C LYS A 127 1.09 -3.64 -2.24
N ILE A 128 1.67 -2.96 -1.23
CA ILE A 128 2.26 -1.63 -1.39
C ILE A 128 3.34 -1.66 -2.48
N LEU A 129 4.32 -2.58 -2.37
CA LEU A 129 5.40 -2.67 -3.35
C LEU A 129 4.87 -2.99 -4.76
N LYS A 130 3.93 -3.93 -4.88
CA LYS A 130 3.32 -4.26 -6.18
C LYS A 130 2.56 -3.09 -6.80
N SER A 131 1.80 -2.33 -5.99
CA SER A 131 1.04 -1.18 -6.51
C SER A 131 1.95 -0.05 -7.00
N VAL A 132 3.09 0.18 -6.32
CA VAL A 132 4.11 1.14 -6.79
C VAL A 132 4.84 0.62 -8.02
N GLU A 133 5.17 -0.68 -8.06
CA GLU A 133 5.79 -1.31 -9.23
C GLU A 133 4.90 -1.20 -10.47
N SER A 134 3.59 -1.45 -10.33
CA SER A 134 2.60 -1.44 -11.42
C SER A 134 2.05 -0.04 -11.75
N PHE A 135 2.52 1.02 -11.09
CA PHE A 135 2.02 2.40 -11.22
C PHE A 135 0.53 2.56 -10.84
N GLU A 136 0.00 1.64 -10.03
CA GLU A 136 -1.32 1.79 -9.42
C GLU A 136 -1.29 2.78 -8.25
N SER A 137 -0.13 2.94 -7.62
CA SER A 137 0.14 3.95 -6.60
C SER A 137 1.33 4.81 -6.99
N ASP A 138 1.21 6.12 -6.76
CA ASP A 138 2.27 7.09 -7.02
C ASP A 138 3.41 6.97 -6.01
N LEU A 139 3.09 6.54 -4.79
CA LEU A 139 4.01 6.45 -3.66
C LEU A 139 3.60 5.33 -2.72
N GLY A 140 4.58 4.61 -2.18
CA GLY A 140 4.40 3.66 -1.09
C GLY A 140 4.99 4.19 0.21
N ILE A 141 4.36 3.96 1.36
CA ILE A 141 4.90 4.30 2.69
C ILE A 141 5.03 3.03 3.51
N ILE A 142 6.26 2.69 3.89
CA ILE A 142 6.60 1.51 4.69
C ILE A 142 7.73 1.84 5.67
N TYR A 143 8.06 0.92 6.55
CA TYR A 143 9.27 1.01 7.36
C TYR A 143 10.24 -0.15 7.09
N LEU A 144 11.50 0.11 7.36
CA LEU A 144 12.57 -0.89 7.42
C LEU A 144 13.03 -1.09 8.87
N ASP A 145 13.39 -2.32 9.20
CA ASP A 145 14.06 -2.72 10.44
C ASP A 145 15.12 -3.80 10.15
N GLU A 146 15.80 -4.28 11.20
CA GLU A 146 16.84 -5.29 11.06
C GLU A 146 16.33 -6.63 10.49
N ASP A 147 15.06 -6.99 10.73
CA ASP A 147 14.48 -8.25 10.32
C ASP A 147 14.02 -8.24 8.87
N ASN A 148 13.52 -7.08 8.37
CA ASN A 148 12.91 -6.99 7.04
C ASN A 148 13.82 -6.35 5.97
N VAL A 149 14.85 -5.57 6.36
CA VAL A 149 15.67 -4.78 5.44
C VAL A 149 16.27 -5.60 4.30
N HIS A 150 16.86 -6.76 4.59
CA HIS A 150 17.49 -7.57 3.56
C HIS A 150 16.51 -8.15 2.52
N ILE A 151 15.31 -8.47 2.95
CA ILE A 151 14.24 -8.99 2.07
C ILE A 151 13.68 -7.85 1.21
N LEU A 152 13.48 -6.69 1.83
CA LEU A 152 12.93 -5.53 1.14
C LEU A 152 13.92 -4.93 0.14
N GLU A 153 15.22 -4.85 0.45
CA GLU A 153 16.26 -4.42 -0.48
C GLU A 153 16.33 -5.30 -1.74
N ARG A 154 16.22 -6.63 -1.59
CA ARG A 154 16.13 -7.54 -2.74
C ARG A 154 14.87 -7.27 -3.56
N SER A 155 13.75 -7.05 -2.89
CA SER A 155 12.47 -6.74 -3.54
C SER A 155 12.55 -5.41 -4.30
N PHE A 156 13.13 -4.36 -3.70
CA PHE A 156 13.33 -3.06 -4.35
C PHE A 156 14.16 -3.20 -5.62
N LYS A 157 15.28 -3.94 -5.55
CA LYS A 157 16.13 -4.17 -6.70
C LYS A 157 15.41 -4.94 -7.82
N HIS A 158 14.64 -5.96 -7.46
CA HIS A 158 13.90 -6.78 -8.43
C HIS A 158 12.76 -5.98 -9.11
N MET A 159 12.08 -5.15 -8.36
CA MET A 159 10.93 -4.36 -8.80
C MET A 159 11.29 -2.97 -9.37
N ASP A 160 12.58 -2.64 -9.43
CA ASP A 160 13.09 -1.34 -9.87
C ASP A 160 12.50 -0.17 -9.05
N LEU A 161 12.51 -0.35 -7.71
CA LEU A 161 12.02 0.61 -6.73
C LEU A 161 13.17 1.22 -5.94
N THR A 162 12.95 2.41 -5.40
CA THR A 162 13.88 3.08 -4.46
C THR A 162 13.14 3.40 -3.17
N PHE A 163 13.75 3.03 -2.04
CA PHE A 163 13.34 3.45 -0.71
C PHE A 163 14.12 4.69 -0.31
N THR A 164 13.42 5.72 0.19
CA THR A 164 14.02 6.94 0.71
C THR A 164 13.56 7.14 2.14
N PRO A 165 14.49 7.23 3.13
CA PRO A 165 14.15 7.39 4.53
C PRO A 165 13.53 8.75 4.82
N LEU A 166 12.57 8.77 5.75
CA LEU A 166 11.94 9.96 6.32
C LEU A 166 12.41 10.22 7.75
N GLY A 167 12.68 9.17 8.54
CA GLY A 167 13.15 9.27 9.91
C GLY A 167 13.16 7.93 10.64
N ASP A 168 13.86 7.89 11.77
CA ASP A 168 13.94 6.71 12.63
C ASP A 168 13.00 6.85 13.82
N PHE A 169 12.33 5.75 14.16
CA PHE A 169 11.33 5.67 15.21
C PHE A 169 11.55 4.44 16.08
N GLU A 170 11.24 4.58 17.37
CA GLU A 170 11.23 3.48 18.32
C GLU A 170 9.82 2.88 18.42
N THR A 171 9.75 1.59 18.72
CA THR A 171 8.46 0.94 18.95
C THR A 171 7.78 1.53 20.19
N LYS A 172 6.54 1.94 20.04
CA LYS A 172 5.66 2.32 21.15
C LYS A 172 4.48 1.35 21.27
N ILE A 173 4.04 1.18 22.48
CA ILE A 173 2.85 0.39 22.80
C ILE A 173 1.65 1.32 22.88
N PHE A 174 0.62 0.99 22.13
CA PHE A 174 -0.66 1.69 22.07
C PHE A 174 -1.61 1.04 23.08
N LEU A 175 -2.08 1.80 24.01
CA LEU A 175 -3.00 1.36 25.07
C LEU A 175 -4.21 2.28 25.14
N GLY A 176 -5.37 1.73 25.44
CA GLY A 176 -6.51 2.56 25.87
C GLY A 176 -6.17 3.31 27.16
N ARG A 177 -6.75 4.49 27.35
CA ARG A 177 -6.46 5.35 28.51
C ARG A 177 -6.77 4.67 29.85
N GLN A 178 -7.71 3.72 29.88
CA GLN A 178 -8.10 2.97 31.08
C GLN A 178 -7.30 1.67 31.28
N HIS A 179 -6.40 1.35 30.36
CA HIS A 179 -5.59 0.14 30.45
C HIS A 179 -4.75 0.14 31.75
N PRO A 180 -4.60 -1.01 32.46
CA PRO A 180 -3.82 -1.08 33.71
C PRO A 180 -2.39 -0.54 33.60
N LEU A 181 -1.76 -0.69 32.43
CA LEU A 181 -0.40 -0.22 32.16
C LEU A 181 -0.32 1.25 31.71
N ALA A 182 -1.43 1.94 31.45
CA ALA A 182 -1.45 3.28 30.83
C ALA A 182 -0.72 4.37 31.64
N LYS A 183 -0.45 4.15 32.92
CA LYS A 183 0.26 5.09 33.79
C LYS A 183 1.78 4.85 33.85
N LYS A 184 2.29 3.78 33.25
CA LYS A 184 3.73 3.49 33.22
C LYS A 184 4.44 4.45 32.28
N LYS A 185 5.68 4.83 32.63
CA LYS A 185 6.53 5.70 31.78
C LYS A 185 7.23 4.93 30.65
N SER A 186 7.44 3.63 30.82
CA SER A 186 8.02 2.72 29.84
C SER A 186 7.60 1.29 30.17
N LEU A 187 7.62 0.40 29.17
CA LEU A 187 7.26 -1.02 29.29
C LEU A 187 8.42 -1.89 28.86
N ASN A 188 8.48 -3.10 29.44
CA ASN A 188 9.28 -4.23 28.94
C ASN A 188 8.33 -5.25 28.31
N LEU A 189 8.82 -6.16 27.49
CA LEU A 189 8.01 -7.23 26.89
C LEU A 189 7.25 -8.05 27.95
N LYS A 190 7.88 -8.34 29.09
CA LYS A 190 7.23 -9.05 30.23
C LYS A 190 6.01 -8.34 30.79
N ASP A 191 5.95 -7.01 30.71
CA ASP A 191 4.79 -6.26 31.18
C ASP A 191 3.54 -6.51 30.32
N LEU A 192 3.72 -7.01 29.10
CA LEU A 192 2.66 -7.29 28.12
C LEU A 192 2.12 -8.72 28.23
N GLU A 193 2.78 -9.59 29.01
CA GLU A 193 2.33 -10.96 29.22
C GLU A 193 0.91 -10.96 29.84
N GLY A 194 0.04 -11.82 29.30
CA GLY A 194 -1.34 -11.96 29.76
C GLY A 194 -2.34 -10.94 29.16
N TYR A 195 -1.88 -9.92 28.46
CA TYR A 195 -2.76 -8.98 27.74
C TYR A 195 -2.92 -9.37 26.28
N PRO A 196 -4.13 -9.33 25.68
CA PRO A 196 -4.32 -9.63 24.29
C PRO A 196 -3.59 -8.62 23.38
N GLN A 197 -2.90 -9.11 22.34
CA GLN A 197 -2.33 -8.25 21.31
C GLN A 197 -3.31 -8.04 20.17
N VAL A 198 -3.60 -6.80 19.81
CA VAL A 198 -4.35 -6.45 18.59
C VAL A 198 -3.36 -6.23 17.46
N ARG A 199 -3.58 -6.91 16.33
CA ARG A 199 -2.70 -6.86 15.16
C ARG A 199 -3.49 -6.65 13.89
N PHE A 200 -2.83 -6.04 12.90
CA PHE A 200 -3.37 -6.04 11.54
C PHE A 200 -3.16 -7.40 10.88
N ARG A 201 -4.20 -7.88 10.16
CA ARG A 201 -4.11 -9.14 9.45
C ARG A 201 -3.18 -9.00 8.25
N GLN A 202 -2.10 -9.76 8.26
CA GLN A 202 -1.17 -9.87 7.15
C GLN A 202 -1.50 -11.08 6.26
N GLU A 203 -0.96 -11.11 5.04
CA GLU A 203 -1.11 -12.27 4.16
C GLU A 203 -0.28 -13.45 4.67
N SER A 204 -0.84 -14.66 4.62
CA SER A 204 -0.30 -15.89 5.23
C SER A 204 0.97 -16.47 4.57
N SER A 205 1.67 -15.75 3.75
CA SER A 205 2.84 -16.25 3.01
C SER A 205 4.16 -15.90 3.68
N GLY A 206 4.46 -16.55 4.77
CA GLY A 206 5.78 -17.09 5.16
C GLY A 206 7.01 -16.20 5.26
N ILE A 207 6.94 -14.88 5.12
CA ILE A 207 8.09 -14.00 5.20
C ILE A 207 7.73 -12.83 6.11
N HIS A 208 8.62 -12.46 7.02
CA HIS A 208 8.52 -11.39 8.02
C HIS A 208 8.36 -9.97 7.39
N LEU A 209 7.28 -9.75 6.67
CA LEU A 209 6.89 -8.46 6.12
C LEU A 209 5.65 -7.93 6.84
N THR A 210 5.64 -8.06 8.17
CA THR A 210 4.54 -7.56 8.99
C THR A 210 4.69 -6.05 9.20
N GLU A 211 3.57 -5.35 9.36
CA GLU A 211 3.60 -3.94 9.75
C GLU A 211 3.67 -3.75 11.27
N ASP A 212 3.46 -4.84 12.04
CA ASP A 212 3.58 -4.82 13.49
C ASP A 212 5.04 -5.02 13.90
N PRO A 213 5.66 -4.06 14.59
CA PRO A 213 7.06 -4.12 14.96
C PRO A 213 7.37 -5.15 16.08
N LEU A 214 6.36 -5.74 16.69
CA LEU A 214 6.54 -6.80 17.70
C LEU A 214 6.01 -8.13 17.18
N GLU A 215 6.74 -9.19 17.49
CA GLU A 215 6.23 -10.55 17.30
C GLU A 215 5.18 -10.90 18.36
N VAL A 216 4.42 -11.95 18.10
CA VAL A 216 3.45 -12.50 19.07
C VAL A 216 4.23 -13.26 20.15
N LEU A 217 3.99 -12.91 21.40
CA LEU A 217 4.59 -13.64 22.53
C LEU A 217 4.00 -15.06 22.64
N PRO A 218 4.76 -16.03 23.16
CA PRO A 218 4.25 -17.38 23.38
C PRO A 218 2.95 -17.37 24.23
N ASP A 219 2.00 -18.20 23.90
CA ASP A 219 0.70 -18.39 24.57
C ASP A 219 -0.16 -17.13 24.67
N GLN A 220 0.14 -16.10 23.86
CA GLN A 220 -0.57 -14.84 23.87
C GLN A 220 -1.85 -14.89 23.02
N GLN A 221 -2.95 -14.35 23.55
CA GLN A 221 -4.15 -14.12 22.77
C GLN A 221 -3.92 -13.00 21.75
N VAL A 222 -4.32 -13.25 20.49
CA VAL A 222 -4.20 -12.27 19.40
C VAL A 222 -5.56 -11.97 18.82
N ILE A 223 -5.85 -10.69 18.64
CA ILE A 223 -7.06 -10.19 17.96
C ILE A 223 -6.64 -9.59 16.62
N TYR A 224 -7.09 -10.16 15.53
CA TYR A 224 -6.79 -9.65 14.19
C TYR A 224 -7.88 -8.72 13.67
N SER A 225 -7.48 -7.59 13.10
CA SER A 225 -8.34 -6.69 12.35
C SER A 225 -7.67 -6.30 11.03
N ASN A 226 -8.44 -5.84 10.07
CA ASN A 226 -7.98 -5.23 8.83
C ASN A 226 -8.41 -3.76 8.71
N ASP A 227 -8.93 -3.20 9.78
CA ASP A 227 -9.44 -1.84 9.85
C ASP A 227 -8.90 -1.13 11.09
N ARG A 228 -8.29 0.04 10.87
CA ARG A 228 -7.68 0.84 11.92
C ARG A 228 -8.69 1.36 12.95
N GLY A 229 -9.87 1.77 12.52
CA GLY A 229 -10.92 2.23 13.43
C GLY A 229 -11.31 1.14 14.41
N SER A 230 -11.45 -0.10 13.93
CA SER A 230 -11.72 -1.27 14.77
C SER A 230 -10.57 -1.56 15.74
N VAL A 231 -9.31 -1.47 15.30
CA VAL A 231 -8.15 -1.61 16.20
C VAL A 231 -8.21 -0.59 17.34
N MET A 232 -8.43 0.69 17.02
CA MET A 232 -8.48 1.75 18.03
C MET A 232 -9.66 1.57 18.99
N ASN A 233 -10.83 1.15 18.51
CA ASN A 233 -11.98 0.86 19.36
C ASN A 233 -11.73 -0.33 20.29
N LEU A 234 -11.06 -1.38 19.83
CA LEU A 234 -10.64 -2.51 20.64
C LEU A 234 -9.71 -2.06 21.78
N LEU A 235 -8.70 -1.24 21.48
CA LEU A 235 -7.79 -0.69 22.49
C LEU A 235 -8.50 0.18 23.52
N CYS A 236 -9.50 0.98 23.11
CA CYS A 236 -10.26 1.82 24.01
C CYS A 236 -11.25 1.04 24.91
N SER A 237 -11.71 -0.14 24.45
CA SER A 237 -12.81 -0.89 25.07
C SER A 237 -12.34 -2.15 25.81
N SER A 238 -11.04 -2.45 25.81
CA SER A 238 -10.48 -3.65 26.44
C SER A 238 -9.11 -3.37 27.08
N ASP A 239 -8.53 -4.37 27.70
CA ASP A 239 -7.17 -4.39 28.21
C ASP A 239 -6.17 -4.95 27.19
N SER A 240 -6.49 -4.82 25.91
CA SER A 240 -5.58 -5.19 24.82
C SER A 240 -4.58 -4.09 24.51
N TYR A 241 -3.49 -4.48 23.83
CA TYR A 241 -2.49 -3.55 23.34
C TYR A 241 -2.19 -3.75 21.85
N ALA A 242 -1.63 -2.74 21.20
CA ALA A 242 -1.02 -2.85 19.89
C ALA A 242 0.39 -2.25 19.92
N SER A 243 1.18 -2.54 18.91
CA SER A 243 2.51 -1.96 18.71
C SER A 243 2.57 -1.14 17.42
N GLY A 244 3.45 -0.15 17.38
CA GLY A 244 3.62 0.69 16.19
C GLY A 244 4.68 1.77 16.38
N LEU A 245 4.82 2.63 15.38
CA LEU A 245 5.85 3.69 15.33
C LEU A 245 5.55 4.87 16.28
N GLY A 246 4.41 4.84 16.98
CA GLY A 246 4.08 5.85 17.99
C GLY A 246 3.70 7.21 17.45
N ILE A 247 3.23 7.29 16.22
CA ILE A 247 2.74 8.52 15.61
C ILE A 247 1.21 8.44 15.56
N VAL A 248 0.53 9.30 16.32
CA VAL A 248 -0.93 9.39 16.36
C VAL A 248 -1.34 10.86 16.27
N ASN A 249 -2.04 11.21 15.20
CA ASN A 249 -2.41 12.59 14.86
C ASN A 249 -3.93 12.83 14.79
N SER A 250 -4.74 11.83 15.13
CA SER A 250 -6.18 11.93 14.94
C SER A 250 -6.92 12.33 16.22
N PHE A 251 -8.23 12.48 16.12
CA PHE A 251 -9.16 12.68 17.22
C PHE A 251 -9.07 11.60 18.31
N ILE A 252 -8.39 10.47 18.03
CA ILE A 252 -8.18 9.37 18.99
C ILE A 252 -7.00 9.68 19.94
N LYS A 253 -6.19 10.70 19.69
CA LYS A 253 -5.03 11.08 20.50
C LYS A 253 -5.37 11.18 22.00
N ASP A 254 -6.58 11.64 22.34
CA ASP A 254 -7.02 11.76 23.72
C ASP A 254 -7.51 10.45 24.36
N GLN A 255 -7.72 9.41 23.59
CA GLN A 255 -8.22 8.11 24.05
C GLN A 255 -7.13 7.04 24.15
N ILE A 256 -6.02 7.23 23.45
CA ILE A 256 -4.88 6.30 23.38
C ILE A 256 -3.67 6.89 24.11
N VAL A 257 -2.99 6.04 24.84
CA VAL A 257 -1.71 6.36 25.49
C VAL A 257 -0.61 5.60 24.75
N LEU A 258 0.45 6.33 24.42
CA LEU A 258 1.66 5.78 23.76
C LEU A 258 2.76 5.62 24.79
N ILE A 259 3.21 4.41 25.05
CA ILE A 259 4.25 4.13 26.02
C ILE A 259 5.46 3.52 25.30
N PRO A 260 6.67 4.09 25.49
CA PRO A 260 7.89 3.55 24.91
C PRO A 260 8.14 2.11 25.40
N LEU A 261 8.51 1.23 24.48
CA LEU A 261 9.02 -0.09 24.80
C LEU A 261 10.54 0.00 25.00
N LYS A 262 11.05 -0.50 26.13
CA LYS A 262 12.48 -0.55 26.38
C LYS A 262 13.13 -1.58 25.48
N ASP A 263 14.37 -1.29 25.10
CA ASP A 263 15.21 -2.18 24.27
C ASP A 263 14.52 -2.57 22.94
N SER A 264 13.64 -1.68 22.44
CA SER A 264 12.95 -1.92 21.17
C SER A 264 13.88 -1.64 19.99
N PRO A 265 13.76 -2.43 18.90
CA PRO A 265 14.49 -2.14 17.68
C PRO A 265 14.07 -0.78 17.11
N LYS A 266 15.00 -0.15 16.38
CA LYS A 266 14.71 1.05 15.62
C LYS A 266 14.09 0.70 14.28
N HIS A 267 13.14 1.51 13.87
CA HIS A 267 12.45 1.37 12.59
C HIS A 267 12.67 2.62 11.77
N THR A 268 13.14 2.47 10.55
CA THR A 268 13.30 3.58 9.61
C THR A 268 12.06 3.69 8.74
N LEU A 269 11.20 4.66 9.03
CA LEU A 269 10.05 5.00 8.16
C LEU A 269 10.56 5.67 6.90
N GLY A 270 9.97 5.34 5.76
CA GLY A 270 10.34 5.93 4.48
C GLY A 270 9.29 5.74 3.42
N PHE A 271 9.58 6.30 2.27
CA PHE A 271 8.74 6.15 1.10
C PHE A 271 9.43 5.37 -0.02
N VAL A 272 8.62 4.67 -0.80
CA VAL A 272 9.04 3.86 -1.95
C VAL A 272 8.50 4.50 -3.21
N THR A 273 9.37 4.69 -4.20
CA THR A 273 9.04 5.19 -5.53
C THR A 273 9.52 4.25 -6.62
N ASN A 274 8.85 4.26 -7.76
CA ASN A 274 9.33 3.57 -8.95
C ASN A 274 10.41 4.40 -9.66
N ASN A 275 11.58 3.80 -9.97
CA ASN A 275 12.71 4.50 -10.59
C ASN A 275 12.40 5.02 -12.00
N LYS A 276 11.40 4.46 -12.65
CA LYS A 276 10.95 4.87 -13.99
C LYS A 276 9.93 6.00 -13.96
N GLN A 277 9.42 6.35 -12.79
CA GLN A 277 8.46 7.44 -12.62
C GLN A 277 9.19 8.75 -12.29
N LYS A 278 8.92 9.80 -13.07
CA LYS A 278 9.38 11.14 -12.69
C LYS A 278 8.59 11.60 -11.45
N GLN A 279 9.30 12.06 -10.45
CA GLN A 279 8.66 12.67 -9.29
C GLN A 279 7.90 13.93 -9.74
N SER A 280 6.58 13.86 -9.61
CA SER A 280 5.70 14.98 -9.90
C SER A 280 5.71 15.99 -8.75
N THR A 281 5.28 17.23 -9.04
CA THR A 281 5.17 18.30 -8.02
C THR A 281 4.28 17.90 -6.84
N ILE A 282 3.24 17.11 -7.08
CA ILE A 282 2.33 16.65 -6.03
C ILE A 282 3.01 15.63 -5.09
N ILE A 283 3.83 14.72 -5.64
CA ILE A 283 4.61 13.76 -4.84
C ILE A 283 5.57 14.52 -3.92
N GLN A 284 6.31 15.49 -4.46
CA GLN A 284 7.24 16.30 -3.67
C GLN A 284 6.52 17.06 -2.56
N ALA A 285 5.40 17.72 -2.88
CA ALA A 285 4.60 18.44 -1.90
C ALA A 285 4.05 17.50 -0.80
N PHE A 286 3.62 16.29 -1.16
CA PHE A 286 3.14 15.31 -0.18
C PHE A 286 4.26 14.83 0.76
N ILE A 287 5.46 14.62 0.24
CA ILE A 287 6.64 14.24 1.04
C ILE A 287 7.01 15.38 2.01
N GLU A 288 6.95 16.65 1.57
CA GLU A 288 7.16 17.82 2.43
C GLU A 288 6.12 17.88 3.57
N GLU A 289 4.83 17.71 3.26
CA GLU A 289 3.75 17.68 4.27
C GLU A 289 3.95 16.56 5.29
N ILE A 290 4.42 15.37 4.86
CA ILE A 290 4.74 14.28 5.79
C ILE A 290 5.89 14.70 6.69
N ARG A 291 6.98 15.23 6.16
CA ARG A 291 8.15 15.65 6.96
C ARG A 291 7.76 16.68 8.01
N ASP A 292 6.97 17.66 7.64
CA ASP A 292 6.48 18.69 8.57
C ASP A 292 5.59 18.06 9.65
N SER A 293 4.73 17.12 9.29
CA SER A 293 3.89 16.37 10.23
C SER A 293 4.72 15.53 11.21
N LEU A 294 5.82 14.93 10.78
CA LEU A 294 6.70 14.14 11.63
C LEU A 294 7.52 15.03 12.59
N LEU A 295 7.97 16.19 12.15
CA LEU A 295 8.74 17.16 12.99
C LEU A 295 7.90 17.74 14.12
N THR A 296 6.61 17.88 13.98
CA THR A 296 5.71 18.41 15.01
C THR A 296 5.40 17.42 16.14
N HIS A 297 5.88 16.17 16.03
CA HIS A 297 5.61 15.07 16.98
C HIS A 297 6.87 14.54 17.71
N HIS A 298 8.02 15.13 17.46
CA HIS A 298 9.23 15.00 18.27
C HIS A 298 9.30 16.16 19.27
#